data_f80a0298d9b59731626bbf6ff302fef4
#
_entry.id   f80a0298d9b59731626bbf6ff302fef4
#
_cell.length_a   1.000
_cell.length_b   1.000
_cell.length_c   1.000
_cell.angle_alpha   90.00
_cell.angle_beta   90.00
_cell.angle_gamma   90.00
#
_symmetry.space_group_name_H-M   'P 1'
#
loop_
_entity.id
_entity.type
_entity.pdbx_description
1 polymer ?
#
loop_
_entity_poly.entity_id
_entity_poly.type
_entity_poly.pdbx_seq_one_letter_code
_entity_poly.pdbx_strand_id
1 'polypeptide(L)'
;MALSIEDIARKVEALRRADQDRDQRQRDVHDVRSGDIDTVMPGSMPDAWPRPIVANMIDIAARDMAEVMGQMPSINCASGVMTTDKSKKFASKRTKIANWYVQNSSLQAGKQITFFDYYNSYGMAVYVVEPDFEDKVPRIRVENPMGAYPEFDLWGRVRSYTRVWREDAISLVSKYPSLLRILQSNETGGTDATWAQREIEIAKYCDADQLVIYLPSHSNTIVEHMSNPLGKVYVAIAKRPGFDSEIRGAFDDAVWVQLAKARMALLGLEATEKAVRAPLVVDRTTTNMTFGDDAIIRSDNPDKLKYLVRDVPQFATQEGGLLDMEARQAMRSPEVRSGNVDASIITGKGVEALMGGFDTVISTGQAVGREALQRAIALCFEMDEKLWPNVVRTVTGVVQGTPFEETYVPSADIRGSYSCDVSYGFAAGTDPARAIVAMLQLRGDQLLSRDFVQRQLPMELDVAELQVQIDTEQFNDALKQGVMAYMQAILPMAQQGAGDPVDALTKISKLMKEREKGTPIADAVLKVFKPKEQPAGAAQDPLAALMGGGGQQGGPGGAPPGASQQPQGMDIMSLLAGLSGSGEAQMSARTQRQSGI
;
A
#
# COMPACT_ATOMS: atom_id res chain seq x y z
N MET A 1 -22.58 -6.57 29.83
CA MET A 1 -24.07 -6.37 30.00
C MET A 1 -24.48 -5.44 28.87
N ALA A 2 -25.33 -5.90 27.97
CA ALA A 2 -25.78 -5.11 26.81
C ALA A 2 -26.46 -3.81 27.30
N LEU A 3 -26.09 -2.69 26.72
CA LEU A 3 -26.66 -1.37 27.02
C LEU A 3 -28.08 -1.26 26.46
N SER A 4 -28.99 -0.54 27.17
CA SER A 4 -30.29 -0.21 26.61
C SER A 4 -30.14 0.79 25.44
N ILE A 5 -31.14 0.87 24.56
CA ILE A 5 -31.12 1.84 23.46
C ILE A 5 -31.04 3.28 23.95
N GLU A 6 -31.69 3.59 25.06
CA GLU A 6 -31.66 4.91 25.69
C GLU A 6 -30.26 5.27 26.22
N ASP A 7 -29.56 4.28 26.80
CA ASP A 7 -28.19 4.48 27.25
C ASP A 7 -27.24 4.65 26.11
N ILE A 8 -27.41 3.88 25.01
CA ILE A 8 -26.67 4.03 23.78
C ILE A 8 -26.88 5.42 23.19
N ALA A 9 -28.12 5.87 23.07
CA ALA A 9 -28.44 7.19 22.52
C ALA A 9 -27.83 8.32 23.35
N ARG A 10 -27.93 8.25 24.69
CA ARG A 10 -27.27 9.21 25.60
C ARG A 10 -25.75 9.22 25.44
N LYS A 11 -25.15 8.04 25.30
CA LYS A 11 -23.72 7.88 25.08
C LYS A 11 -23.28 8.50 23.75
N VAL A 12 -24.00 8.22 22.69
CA VAL A 12 -23.72 8.77 21.34
C VAL A 12 -23.83 10.30 21.35
N GLU A 13 -24.83 10.85 22.01
CA GLU A 13 -24.98 12.31 22.13
C GLU A 13 -23.85 12.95 22.95
N ALA A 14 -23.40 12.29 24.02
CA ALA A 14 -22.24 12.74 24.80
C ALA A 14 -20.95 12.73 23.97
N LEU A 15 -20.71 11.71 23.16
CA LEU A 15 -19.57 11.62 22.25
C LEU A 15 -19.62 12.72 21.18
N ARG A 16 -20.79 12.95 20.59
CA ARG A 16 -20.97 14.05 19.60
C ARG A 16 -20.67 15.41 20.20
N ARG A 17 -21.08 15.66 21.43
CA ARG A 17 -20.77 16.93 22.13
C ARG A 17 -19.29 17.06 22.43
N ALA A 18 -18.65 15.98 22.88
CA ALA A 18 -17.23 15.98 23.18
C ALA A 18 -16.35 16.22 21.94
N ASP A 19 -16.78 15.70 20.80
CA ASP A 19 -16.04 15.75 19.53
C ASP A 19 -16.53 16.87 18.57
N GLN A 20 -17.34 17.81 19.06
CA GLN A 20 -17.95 18.87 18.23
C GLN A 20 -16.90 19.70 17.46
N ASP A 21 -15.80 20.06 18.10
CA ASP A 21 -14.73 20.85 17.47
C ASP A 21 -14.00 20.04 16.40
N ARG A 22 -13.82 18.72 16.61
CA ARG A 22 -13.28 17.82 15.60
C ARG A 22 -14.19 17.74 14.38
N ASP A 23 -15.48 17.55 14.61
CA ASP A 23 -16.46 17.43 13.54
C ASP A 23 -16.57 18.71 12.72
N GLN A 24 -16.37 19.87 13.37
CA GLN A 24 -16.31 21.15 12.65
C GLN A 24 -15.07 21.23 11.78
N ARG A 25 -13.88 20.92 12.30
CA ARG A 25 -12.65 20.91 11.51
C ARG A 25 -12.74 19.97 10.29
N GLN A 26 -13.32 18.77 10.48
CA GLN A 26 -13.52 17.83 9.39
C GLN A 26 -14.46 18.38 8.31
N ARG A 27 -15.52 19.08 8.70
CA ARG A 27 -16.42 19.78 7.76
C ARG A 27 -15.69 20.89 7.02
N ASP A 28 -14.94 21.73 7.72
CA ASP A 28 -14.21 22.83 7.11
C ASP A 28 -13.22 22.32 6.03
N VAL A 29 -12.49 21.23 6.33
CA VAL A 29 -11.60 20.59 5.34
C VAL A 29 -12.39 20.03 4.17
N HIS A 30 -13.52 19.37 4.42
CA HIS A 30 -14.39 18.80 3.38
C HIS A 30 -14.92 19.89 2.46
N ASP A 31 -15.46 20.98 3.03
CA ASP A 31 -16.10 22.05 2.29
C ASP A 31 -15.09 22.83 1.43
N VAL A 32 -13.89 23.11 1.98
CA VAL A 32 -12.79 23.69 1.20
C VAL A 32 -12.35 22.78 0.07
N ARG A 33 -12.20 21.47 0.32
CA ARG A 33 -11.82 20.51 -0.72
C ARG A 33 -12.88 20.35 -1.81
N SER A 34 -14.15 20.36 -1.44
CA SER A 34 -15.28 20.33 -2.39
C SER A 34 -15.42 21.62 -3.19
N GLY A 35 -14.78 22.69 -2.74
CA GLY A 35 -14.89 24.03 -3.34
C GLY A 35 -16.06 24.84 -2.79
N ASP A 36 -16.71 24.40 -1.71
CA ASP A 36 -17.79 25.10 -1.04
C ASP A 36 -17.23 26.10 0.00
N ILE A 37 -16.58 27.12 -0.50
CA ILE A 37 -15.96 28.16 0.34
C ILE A 37 -17.02 29.04 1.01
N ASP A 38 -18.18 29.20 0.40
CA ASP A 38 -19.26 30.05 0.93
C ASP A 38 -19.79 29.50 2.27
N THR A 39 -19.78 28.17 2.45
CA THR A 39 -20.16 27.54 3.72
C THR A 39 -19.13 27.83 4.82
N VAL A 40 -17.84 27.82 4.49
CA VAL A 40 -16.75 28.07 5.45
C VAL A 40 -16.55 29.56 5.74
N MET A 41 -16.74 30.42 4.73
CA MET A 41 -16.59 31.87 4.83
C MET A 41 -17.80 32.62 4.26
N PRO A 42 -18.96 32.53 4.88
CA PRO A 42 -20.18 33.14 4.37
C PRO A 42 -20.04 34.65 4.23
N GLY A 43 -20.48 35.16 3.10
CA GLY A 43 -20.40 36.60 2.79
C GLY A 43 -19.00 37.15 2.45
N SER A 44 -18.02 36.29 2.30
CA SER A 44 -16.64 36.66 1.94
C SER A 44 -16.42 36.78 0.43
N MET A 45 -17.29 36.17 -0.37
CA MET A 45 -17.22 36.20 -1.83
C MET A 45 -18.38 37.01 -2.42
N PRO A 46 -18.10 37.92 -3.37
CA PRO A 46 -19.16 38.59 -4.12
C PRO A 46 -19.96 37.57 -4.95
N ASP A 47 -21.27 37.80 -5.08
CA ASP A 47 -22.17 36.93 -5.87
C ASP A 47 -21.71 36.70 -7.33
N ALA A 48 -20.93 37.66 -7.86
CA ALA A 48 -20.34 37.58 -9.21
C ALA A 48 -19.22 36.53 -9.35
N TRP A 49 -18.67 36.03 -8.23
CA TRP A 49 -17.52 35.11 -8.20
C TRP A 49 -17.88 33.80 -7.51
N PRO A 50 -18.66 32.93 -8.16
CA PRO A 50 -19.18 31.72 -7.51
C PRO A 50 -18.13 30.64 -7.21
N ARG A 51 -16.85 30.85 -7.58
CA ARG A 51 -15.79 29.85 -7.41
C ARG A 51 -14.50 30.49 -6.91
N PRO A 52 -13.68 29.75 -6.16
CA PRO A 52 -12.39 30.24 -5.71
C PRO A 52 -11.48 30.58 -6.90
N ILE A 53 -10.82 31.72 -6.81
CA ILE A 53 -9.93 32.27 -7.85
C ILE A 53 -8.56 31.60 -7.81
N VAL A 54 -8.22 30.94 -6.70
CA VAL A 54 -6.94 30.27 -6.50
C VAL A 54 -7.08 28.76 -6.58
N ALA A 55 -6.00 28.09 -6.99
CA ALA A 55 -5.97 26.63 -6.99
C ALA A 55 -6.18 26.07 -5.58
N ASN A 56 -6.96 25.00 -5.48
CA ASN A 56 -7.20 24.30 -4.22
C ASN A 56 -5.98 23.45 -3.86
N MET A 57 -5.01 24.07 -3.19
CA MET A 57 -3.75 23.42 -2.84
C MET A 57 -3.94 22.29 -1.84
N ILE A 58 -4.96 22.37 -1.00
CA ILE A 58 -5.28 21.33 -0.02
C ILE A 58 -5.72 20.06 -0.73
N ASP A 59 -6.62 20.15 -1.71
CA ASP A 59 -7.10 18.99 -2.45
C ASP A 59 -5.97 18.35 -3.29
N ILE A 60 -5.12 19.17 -3.92
CA ILE A 60 -3.95 18.69 -4.66
C ILE A 60 -2.98 17.95 -3.73
N ALA A 61 -2.64 18.52 -2.58
CA ALA A 61 -1.73 17.89 -1.62
C ALA A 61 -2.33 16.62 -1.00
N ALA A 62 -3.64 16.62 -0.71
CA ALA A 62 -4.33 15.46 -0.16
C ALA A 62 -4.31 14.27 -1.12
N ARG A 63 -4.61 14.50 -2.39
CA ARG A 63 -4.56 13.46 -3.44
C ARG A 63 -3.14 12.94 -3.63
N ASP A 64 -2.16 13.84 -3.76
CA ASP A 64 -0.77 13.46 -3.92
C ASP A 64 -0.25 12.58 -2.77
N MET A 65 -0.52 12.96 -1.52
CA MET A 65 -0.17 12.16 -0.36
C MET A 65 -0.90 10.82 -0.33
N ALA A 66 -2.20 10.82 -0.66
CA ALA A 66 -3.00 9.61 -0.67
C ALA A 66 -2.56 8.60 -1.74
N GLU A 67 -2.20 9.09 -2.94
CA GLU A 67 -1.69 8.24 -4.03
C GLU A 67 -0.36 7.58 -3.67
N VAL A 68 0.54 8.32 -3.02
CA VAL A 68 1.83 7.76 -2.58
C VAL A 68 1.66 6.77 -1.43
N MET A 69 0.82 7.09 -0.43
CA MET A 69 0.55 6.19 0.70
C MET A 69 -0.27 4.97 0.31
N GLY A 70 -1.20 5.12 -0.64
CA GLY A 70 -2.22 4.14 -1.01
C GLY A 70 -1.72 2.99 -1.88
N GLN A 71 -0.41 2.82 -2.02
CA GLN A 71 0.17 1.66 -2.68
C GLN A 71 -0.21 0.37 -1.94
N MET A 72 -0.49 -0.69 -2.69
CA MET A 72 -0.85 -1.97 -2.08
C MET A 72 0.35 -2.58 -1.36
N PRO A 73 0.22 -2.88 -0.06
CA PRO A 73 1.27 -3.57 0.67
C PRO A 73 1.29 -5.07 0.34
N SER A 74 2.41 -5.71 0.55
CA SER A 74 2.51 -7.16 0.54
C SER A 74 1.98 -7.74 1.86
N ILE A 75 1.18 -8.79 1.77
CA ILE A 75 0.54 -9.45 2.91
C ILE A 75 1.12 -10.85 3.03
N ASN A 76 1.70 -11.18 4.19
CA ASN A 76 2.28 -12.47 4.48
C ASN A 76 1.84 -12.97 5.86
N CYS A 77 1.51 -14.25 5.97
CA CYS A 77 1.21 -14.85 7.26
C CYS A 77 2.45 -15.55 7.83
N ALA A 78 2.70 -15.32 9.11
CA ALA A 78 3.83 -15.98 9.79
C ALA A 78 3.64 -17.50 9.85
N SER A 79 4.74 -18.25 9.72
CA SER A 79 4.73 -19.72 9.83
C SER A 79 4.74 -20.24 11.29
N GLY A 80 4.67 -19.36 12.28
CA GLY A 80 4.82 -19.73 13.70
C GLY A 80 6.27 -19.94 14.13
N VAL A 81 6.47 -20.28 15.40
CA VAL A 81 7.80 -20.43 16.00
C VAL A 81 8.56 -21.65 15.47
N MET A 82 7.84 -22.68 15.00
CA MET A 82 8.44 -23.88 14.41
C MET A 82 8.36 -23.85 12.88
N THR A 83 9.50 -23.78 12.24
CA THR A 83 9.66 -23.77 10.76
C THR A 83 9.62 -25.19 10.19
N THR A 84 8.59 -25.99 10.51
CA THR A 84 8.37 -27.27 9.84
C THR A 84 7.73 -27.06 8.47
N ASP A 85 7.95 -27.97 7.53
CA ASP A 85 7.35 -27.85 6.19
C ASP A 85 5.82 -27.79 6.22
N LYS A 86 5.20 -28.44 7.21
CA LYS A 86 3.75 -28.31 7.45
C LYS A 86 3.37 -26.89 7.86
N SER A 87 4.11 -26.26 8.78
CA SER A 87 3.82 -24.88 9.20
C SER A 87 4.02 -23.88 8.07
N LYS A 88 5.02 -24.09 7.21
CA LYS A 88 5.23 -23.27 6.01
C LYS A 88 4.07 -23.38 5.03
N LYS A 89 3.58 -24.58 4.76
CA LYS A 89 2.41 -24.82 3.89
C LYS A 89 1.15 -24.15 4.45
N PHE A 90 0.89 -24.24 5.76
CA PHE A 90 -0.22 -23.54 6.41
C PHE A 90 -0.08 -22.02 6.34
N ALA A 91 1.12 -21.49 6.53
CA ALA A 91 1.39 -20.07 6.41
C ALA A 91 1.14 -19.57 4.98
N SER A 92 1.65 -20.29 3.98
CA SER A 92 1.42 -19.98 2.56
C SER A 92 -0.08 -20.01 2.23
N LYS A 93 -0.81 -21.01 2.70
CA LYS A 93 -2.26 -21.11 2.50
C LYS A 93 -2.99 -19.92 3.12
N ARG A 94 -2.67 -19.55 4.37
CA ARG A 94 -3.24 -18.35 5.03
C ARG A 94 -2.89 -17.06 4.31
N THR A 95 -1.68 -16.94 3.78
CA THR A 95 -1.27 -15.80 2.94
C THR A 95 -2.19 -15.66 1.73
N LYS A 96 -2.49 -16.75 1.04
CA LYS A 96 -3.41 -16.77 -0.09
C LYS A 96 -4.83 -16.34 0.33
N ILE A 97 -5.33 -16.88 1.45
CA ILE A 97 -6.65 -16.50 2.00
C ILE A 97 -6.70 -15.02 2.38
N ALA A 98 -5.66 -14.50 3.05
CA ALA A 98 -5.59 -13.08 3.42
C ALA A 98 -5.62 -12.16 2.19
N ASN A 99 -4.83 -12.48 1.17
CA ASN A 99 -4.84 -11.75 -0.10
C ASN A 99 -6.20 -11.84 -0.79
N TRP A 100 -6.85 -13.02 -0.73
CA TRP A 100 -8.18 -13.17 -1.27
C TRP A 100 -9.23 -12.30 -0.54
N TYR A 101 -9.20 -12.17 0.79
CA TYR A 101 -10.11 -11.25 1.50
C TYR A 101 -9.98 -9.83 0.99
N VAL A 102 -8.75 -9.36 0.78
CA VAL A 102 -8.48 -8.02 0.26
C VAL A 102 -9.00 -7.85 -1.17
N GLN A 103 -8.75 -8.85 -2.02
CA GLN A 103 -9.20 -8.84 -3.42
C GLN A 103 -10.72 -8.94 -3.52
N ASN A 104 -11.34 -9.87 -2.80
CA ASN A 104 -12.79 -10.07 -2.78
C ASN A 104 -13.54 -8.84 -2.20
N SER A 105 -12.91 -8.12 -1.30
CA SER A 105 -13.43 -6.85 -0.76
C SER A 105 -13.21 -5.66 -1.71
N SER A 106 -12.60 -5.87 -2.87
CA SER A 106 -12.24 -4.82 -3.83
C SER A 106 -11.44 -3.67 -3.19
N LEU A 107 -10.57 -3.98 -2.20
CA LEU A 107 -9.67 -3.00 -1.61
C LEU A 107 -8.54 -2.59 -2.55
N GLN A 108 -8.34 -3.34 -3.63
CA GLN A 108 -7.43 -2.97 -4.71
C GLN A 108 -7.98 -1.74 -5.45
N ALA A 109 -7.11 -1.03 -6.12
CA ALA A 109 -7.45 0.10 -6.98
C ALA A 109 -8.35 1.17 -6.33
N GLY A 110 -7.80 2.24 -5.89
CA GLY A 110 -8.53 3.43 -5.46
C GLY A 110 -9.10 3.40 -4.03
N LYS A 111 -9.58 2.28 -3.52
CA LYS A 111 -10.11 2.24 -2.13
C LYS A 111 -9.00 2.38 -1.08
N GLN A 112 -7.81 1.88 -1.35
CA GLN A 112 -6.66 2.09 -0.47
C GLN A 112 -6.20 3.56 -0.52
N ILE A 113 -6.25 4.18 -1.69
CA ILE A 113 -6.01 5.61 -1.85
C ILE A 113 -7.06 6.40 -1.06
N THR A 114 -8.35 6.03 -1.18
CA THR A 114 -9.44 6.66 -0.41
C THR A 114 -9.23 6.53 1.11
N PHE A 115 -8.73 5.38 1.57
CA PHE A 115 -8.42 5.18 2.98
C PHE A 115 -7.36 6.18 3.47
N PHE A 116 -6.27 6.34 2.73
CA PHE A 116 -5.22 7.30 3.10
C PHE A 116 -5.64 8.75 2.86
N ASP A 117 -6.53 9.01 1.92
CA ASP A 117 -7.13 10.32 1.75
C ASP A 117 -7.94 10.72 3.00
N TYR A 118 -8.77 9.82 3.53
CA TYR A 118 -9.48 10.04 4.79
C TYR A 118 -8.53 10.20 5.99
N TYR A 119 -7.48 9.38 6.05
CA TYR A 119 -6.47 9.47 7.10
C TYR A 119 -5.79 10.85 7.14
N ASN A 120 -5.42 11.37 5.98
CA ASN A 120 -4.77 12.68 5.88
C ASN A 120 -5.77 13.81 6.12
N SER A 121 -6.95 13.76 5.52
CA SER A 121 -7.92 14.86 5.56
C SER A 121 -8.65 14.98 6.89
N TYR A 122 -9.00 13.84 7.50
CA TYR A 122 -9.86 13.83 8.69
C TYR A 122 -9.15 13.32 9.95
N GLY A 123 -7.86 12.99 9.85
CA GLY A 123 -7.05 12.53 10.97
C GLY A 123 -7.28 11.09 11.39
N MET A 124 -8.20 10.38 10.75
CA MET A 124 -8.42 8.94 10.92
C MET A 124 -9.01 8.32 9.67
N ALA A 125 -8.77 7.02 9.51
CA ALA A 125 -9.42 6.20 8.50
C ALA A 125 -9.90 4.89 9.12
N VAL A 126 -10.97 4.33 8.57
CA VAL A 126 -11.68 3.22 9.20
C VAL A 126 -11.89 2.09 8.19
N TYR A 127 -11.41 0.89 8.54
CA TYR A 127 -11.84 -0.36 7.93
C TYR A 127 -12.94 -0.97 8.78
N VAL A 128 -14.07 -1.26 8.17
CA VAL A 128 -15.15 -2.01 8.78
C VAL A 128 -15.16 -3.41 8.17
N VAL A 129 -15.16 -4.44 9.01
CA VAL A 129 -15.25 -5.83 8.58
C VAL A 129 -16.68 -6.30 8.80
N GLU A 130 -17.41 -6.54 7.73
CA GLU A 130 -18.83 -6.94 7.79
C GLU A 130 -19.01 -8.36 7.29
N PRO A 131 -19.88 -9.17 7.94
CA PRO A 131 -20.24 -10.48 7.44
C PRO A 131 -21.19 -10.34 6.24
N ASP A 132 -20.81 -10.90 5.11
CA ASP A 132 -21.70 -11.11 4.00
C ASP A 132 -22.38 -12.48 4.17
N PHE A 133 -23.64 -12.46 4.56
CA PHE A 133 -24.40 -13.70 4.81
C PHE A 133 -24.87 -14.39 3.53
N GLU A 134 -24.93 -13.70 2.41
CA GLU A 134 -25.28 -14.24 1.11
C GLU A 134 -24.15 -15.13 0.58
N ASP A 135 -22.96 -14.56 0.46
CA ASP A 135 -21.76 -15.27 0.02
C ASP A 135 -21.09 -16.05 1.16
N LYS A 136 -21.52 -15.84 2.40
CA LYS A 136 -20.95 -16.42 3.64
C LYS A 136 -19.47 -16.12 3.82
N VAL A 137 -19.06 -14.89 3.56
CA VAL A 137 -17.66 -14.45 3.61
C VAL A 137 -17.55 -13.12 4.38
N PRO A 138 -16.42 -12.86 5.07
CA PRO A 138 -16.14 -11.53 5.60
C PRO A 138 -15.70 -10.59 4.47
N ARG A 139 -16.18 -9.36 4.49
CA ARG A 139 -15.76 -8.29 3.57
C ARG A 139 -15.22 -7.09 4.32
N ILE A 140 -14.16 -6.49 3.80
CA ILE A 140 -13.56 -5.27 4.33
C ILE A 140 -14.07 -4.08 3.52
N ARG A 141 -14.59 -3.07 4.21
CA ARG A 141 -15.05 -1.83 3.61
C ARG A 141 -14.31 -0.64 4.19
N VAL A 142 -13.89 0.30 3.35
CA VAL A 142 -13.40 1.61 3.79
C VAL A 142 -14.61 2.48 4.09
N GLU A 143 -14.67 3.04 5.29
CA GLU A 143 -15.77 3.89 5.73
C GLU A 143 -15.31 5.34 5.86
N ASN A 144 -16.16 6.28 5.43
CA ASN A 144 -15.93 7.70 5.65
C ASN A 144 -15.96 8.01 7.15
N PRO A 145 -14.90 8.57 7.73
CA PRO A 145 -14.82 8.82 9.17
C PRO A 145 -15.62 10.03 9.66
N MET A 146 -16.20 10.83 8.78
CA MET A 146 -17.09 11.93 9.20
C MET A 146 -18.30 11.36 9.94
N GLY A 147 -18.54 11.86 11.16
CA GLY A 147 -19.58 11.35 12.03
C GLY A 147 -19.27 9.99 12.68
N ALA A 148 -18.01 9.56 12.68
CA ALA A 148 -17.55 8.38 13.38
C ALA A 148 -16.95 8.74 14.75
N TYR A 149 -17.41 8.06 15.80
CA TYR A 149 -17.05 8.30 17.20
C TYR A 149 -16.50 7.00 17.79
N PRO A 150 -15.20 6.72 17.63
CA PRO A 150 -14.55 5.58 18.25
C PRO A 150 -14.20 5.88 19.71
N GLU A 151 -14.44 4.95 20.58
CA GLU A 151 -13.88 4.93 21.93
C GLU A 151 -12.72 3.96 22.01
N PHE A 152 -11.63 4.40 22.59
CA PHE A 152 -10.44 3.57 22.78
C PHE A 152 -10.29 3.17 24.25
N ASP A 153 -9.75 1.98 24.49
CA ASP A 153 -9.30 1.55 25.81
C ASP A 153 -7.92 2.15 26.13
N LEU A 154 -7.41 1.88 27.33
CA LEU A 154 -6.08 2.32 27.76
C LEU A 154 -4.93 1.78 26.87
N TRP A 155 -5.19 0.74 26.10
CA TRP A 155 -4.24 0.09 25.20
C TRP A 155 -4.38 0.53 23.74
N GLY A 156 -5.25 1.52 23.48
CA GLY A 156 -5.53 2.00 22.12
C GLY A 156 -6.38 1.03 21.27
N ARG A 157 -7.06 0.05 21.88
CA ARG A 157 -7.99 -0.83 21.16
C ARG A 157 -9.36 -0.18 21.13
N VAL A 158 -10.10 -0.40 20.06
CA VAL A 158 -11.47 0.10 19.93
C VAL A 158 -12.39 -0.67 20.89
N ARG A 159 -12.95 0.04 21.86
CA ARG A 159 -13.91 -0.49 22.83
C ARG A 159 -15.34 -0.43 22.32
N SER A 160 -15.72 0.67 21.70
CA SER A 160 -16.98 0.83 21.00
C SER A 160 -16.78 1.74 19.79
N TYR A 161 -17.64 1.58 18.82
CA TYR A 161 -17.63 2.37 17.60
C TYR A 161 -19.04 2.82 17.29
N THR A 162 -19.20 4.10 17.11
CA THR A 162 -20.47 4.70 16.68
C THR A 162 -20.24 5.44 15.39
N ARG A 163 -21.16 5.33 14.46
CA ARG A 163 -21.22 6.17 13.27
C ARG A 163 -22.60 6.76 13.12
N VAL A 164 -22.63 8.07 12.86
CA VAL A 164 -23.86 8.82 12.59
C VAL A 164 -23.72 9.43 11.18
N TRP A 165 -24.69 9.18 10.31
CA TRP A 165 -24.71 9.73 8.97
C TRP A 165 -26.14 10.05 8.54
N ARG A 166 -26.30 10.73 7.41
CA ARG A 166 -27.59 10.99 6.80
C ARG A 166 -27.74 10.19 5.52
N GLU A 167 -28.92 9.70 5.28
CA GLU A 167 -29.27 8.94 4.08
C GLU A 167 -30.70 9.29 3.66
N ASP A 168 -30.97 9.28 2.34
CA ASP A 168 -32.30 9.50 1.82
C ASP A 168 -33.28 8.44 2.30
N ALA A 169 -34.48 8.85 2.67
CA ALA A 169 -35.52 7.95 3.18
C ALA A 169 -35.85 6.82 2.20
N ILE A 170 -35.84 7.08 0.90
CA ILE A 170 -36.09 6.06 -0.13
C ILE A 170 -35.00 4.97 -0.14
N SER A 171 -33.74 5.38 -0.01
CA SER A 171 -32.61 4.46 0.07
C SER A 171 -32.68 3.60 1.33
N LEU A 172 -33.08 4.21 2.45
CA LEU A 172 -33.25 3.53 3.73
C LEU A 172 -34.38 2.51 3.69
N VAL A 173 -35.54 2.86 3.12
CA VAL A 173 -36.69 1.94 2.96
C VAL A 173 -36.33 0.79 2.01
N SER A 174 -35.54 1.03 1.00
CA SER A 174 -35.05 -0.03 0.10
C SER A 174 -34.24 -1.09 0.87
N LYS A 175 -33.41 -0.67 1.84
CA LYS A 175 -32.66 -1.59 2.69
C LYS A 175 -33.50 -2.21 3.80
N TYR A 176 -34.39 -1.43 4.40
CA TYR A 176 -35.22 -1.80 5.56
C TYR A 176 -36.70 -1.48 5.29
N PRO A 177 -37.43 -2.35 4.57
CA PRO A 177 -38.83 -2.11 4.20
C PRO A 177 -39.79 -1.87 5.37
N SER A 178 -39.43 -2.36 6.57
CA SER A 178 -40.20 -2.15 7.80
C SER A 178 -40.34 -0.68 8.21
N LEU A 179 -39.40 0.16 7.79
CA LEU A 179 -39.38 1.59 8.14
C LEU A 179 -40.39 2.42 7.35
N LEU A 180 -40.93 1.90 6.24
CA LEU A 180 -41.87 2.64 5.40
C LEU A 180 -43.01 3.26 6.19
N ARG A 181 -43.64 2.49 7.09
CA ARG A 181 -44.76 2.96 7.90
C ARG A 181 -44.34 4.05 8.89
N ILE A 182 -43.16 3.95 9.46
CA ILE A 182 -42.65 4.91 10.46
C ILE A 182 -42.33 6.24 9.79
N LEU A 183 -41.70 6.19 8.60
CA LEU A 183 -41.30 7.38 7.87
C LEU A 183 -42.49 8.11 7.21
N GLN A 184 -43.51 7.37 6.81
CA GLN A 184 -44.75 7.93 6.28
C GLN A 184 -45.69 8.47 7.39
N SER A 185 -45.72 7.86 8.59
CA SER A 185 -46.64 8.23 9.65
C SER A 185 -46.38 9.59 10.30
N ASN A 186 -45.17 10.11 10.15
CA ASN A 186 -44.76 11.42 10.72
C ASN A 186 -45.22 12.61 9.84
N GLU A 187 -45.92 12.37 8.72
CA GLU A 187 -46.50 13.43 7.90
C GLU A 187 -47.94 13.70 8.30
N THR A 188 -48.11 14.62 9.22
CA THR A 188 -49.43 15.18 9.54
C THR A 188 -49.85 16.08 8.36
N GLY A 189 -50.59 15.52 7.39
CA GLY A 189 -51.40 16.30 6.43
C GLY A 189 -50.80 16.60 5.04
N GLY A 190 -49.77 15.95 4.58
CA GLY A 190 -49.25 16.13 3.21
C GLY A 190 -49.32 14.85 2.39
N THR A 191 -50.06 14.88 1.33
CA THR A 191 -49.99 13.91 0.24
C THR A 191 -48.59 14.00 -0.42
N ASP A 192 -47.95 12.85 -0.56
CA ASP A 192 -47.02 12.52 -1.62
C ASP A 192 -45.52 12.81 -1.50
N ALA A 193 -44.79 11.88 -2.00
CA ALA A 193 -43.42 11.93 -2.59
C ALA A 193 -42.30 12.70 -1.86
N THR A 194 -42.61 13.72 -1.07
CA THR A 194 -41.61 14.54 -0.36
C THR A 194 -40.86 13.78 0.75
N TRP A 195 -41.49 12.73 1.33
CA TRP A 195 -40.80 11.89 2.32
C TRP A 195 -39.60 11.13 1.73
N ALA A 196 -39.70 10.77 0.45
CA ALA A 196 -38.71 9.96 -0.24
C ALA A 196 -37.33 10.66 -0.37
N GLN A 197 -37.38 11.99 -0.50
CA GLN A 197 -36.19 12.83 -0.66
C GLN A 197 -35.67 13.41 0.67
N ARG A 198 -36.34 13.09 1.80
CA ARG A 198 -35.93 13.58 3.10
C ARG A 198 -34.70 12.85 3.57
N GLU A 199 -33.67 13.60 3.98
CA GLU A 199 -32.50 13.07 4.66
C GLU A 199 -32.84 12.66 6.09
N ILE A 200 -32.57 11.42 6.43
CA ILE A 200 -32.79 10.83 7.75
C ILE A 200 -31.47 10.52 8.40
N GLU A 201 -31.32 10.95 9.65
CA GLU A 201 -30.15 10.63 10.45
C GLU A 201 -30.24 9.21 10.98
N ILE A 202 -29.18 8.43 10.73
CA ILE A 202 -29.03 7.04 11.14
C ILE A 202 -27.82 6.95 12.06
N ALA A 203 -27.93 6.20 13.12
CA ALA A 203 -26.82 5.87 14.01
C ALA A 203 -26.59 4.36 14.05
N LYS A 204 -25.36 3.94 13.83
CA LYS A 204 -24.89 2.56 13.98
C LYS A 204 -23.95 2.51 15.18
N TYR A 205 -24.31 1.76 16.19
CA TYR A 205 -23.50 1.50 17.37
C TYR A 205 -23.02 0.05 17.40
N CYS A 206 -21.76 -0.17 17.71
CA CYS A 206 -21.17 -1.48 17.83
C CYS A 206 -20.25 -1.54 19.04
N ASP A 207 -20.44 -2.54 19.90
CA ASP A 207 -19.55 -2.88 20.99
C ASP A 207 -19.23 -4.39 21.01
N ALA A 208 -18.65 -4.89 22.09
CA ALA A 208 -18.34 -6.31 22.23
C ALA A 208 -19.59 -7.20 22.35
N ASP A 209 -20.69 -6.67 22.86
CA ASP A 209 -21.90 -7.43 23.18
C ASP A 209 -22.93 -7.35 22.04
N GLN A 210 -23.05 -6.19 21.36
CA GLN A 210 -24.15 -5.94 20.44
C GLN A 210 -23.80 -4.98 19.28
N LEU A 211 -24.61 -5.08 18.23
CA LEU A 211 -24.71 -4.12 17.13
C LEU A 211 -26.13 -3.60 17.07
N VAL A 212 -26.27 -2.28 17.11
CA VAL A 212 -27.57 -1.61 17.05
C VAL A 212 -27.56 -0.54 15.97
N ILE A 213 -28.54 -0.57 15.05
CA ILE A 213 -28.83 0.48 14.10
C ILE A 213 -30.16 1.10 14.51
N TYR A 214 -30.17 2.42 14.66
CA TYR A 214 -31.36 3.14 15.10
C TYR A 214 -31.45 4.51 14.47
N LEU A 215 -32.63 5.12 14.56
CA LEU A 215 -32.94 6.44 14.03
C LEU A 215 -33.03 7.45 15.19
N PRO A 216 -32.00 8.29 15.43
CA PRO A 216 -32.02 9.26 16.51
C PRO A 216 -33.18 10.26 16.42
N SER A 217 -33.49 10.74 15.21
CA SER A 217 -34.54 11.72 14.94
C SER A 217 -35.97 11.16 15.12
N HIS A 218 -36.13 9.84 15.21
CA HIS A 218 -37.42 9.16 15.31
C HIS A 218 -37.57 8.39 16.61
N SER A 219 -37.42 9.10 17.73
CA SER A 219 -37.54 8.54 19.09
C SER A 219 -36.65 7.31 19.33
N ASN A 220 -35.45 7.31 18.77
CA ASN A 220 -34.48 6.21 18.84
C ASN A 220 -35.05 4.86 18.33
N THR A 221 -35.89 4.91 17.29
CA THR A 221 -36.47 3.70 16.72
C THR A 221 -35.38 2.74 16.26
N ILE A 222 -35.42 1.52 16.78
CA ILE A 222 -34.48 0.47 16.41
C ILE A 222 -34.81 -0.05 15.01
N VAL A 223 -33.83 0.01 14.13
CA VAL A 223 -33.90 -0.55 12.77
C VAL A 223 -33.45 -2.00 12.76
N GLU A 224 -32.32 -2.23 13.43
CA GLU A 224 -31.70 -3.55 13.53
C GLU A 224 -30.99 -3.69 14.87
N HIS A 225 -31.14 -4.86 15.49
CA HIS A 225 -30.44 -5.20 16.73
C HIS A 225 -29.95 -6.64 16.65
N MET A 226 -28.65 -6.82 16.75
CA MET A 226 -28.00 -8.13 16.74
C MET A 226 -27.03 -8.25 17.91
N SER A 227 -26.96 -9.44 18.50
CA SER A 227 -25.86 -9.78 19.40
C SER A 227 -24.57 -9.90 18.60
N ASN A 228 -23.46 -9.43 19.13
CA ASN A 228 -22.16 -9.52 18.47
C ASN A 228 -21.50 -10.89 18.72
N PRO A 229 -21.47 -11.79 17.74
CA PRO A 229 -20.93 -13.14 17.93
C PRO A 229 -19.40 -13.17 18.08
N LEU A 230 -18.71 -12.10 17.67
CA LEU A 230 -17.26 -12.01 17.76
C LEU A 230 -16.78 -11.67 19.17
N GLY A 231 -17.61 -10.98 19.99
CA GLY A 231 -17.20 -10.44 21.28
C GLY A 231 -16.17 -9.32 21.19
N LYS A 232 -16.04 -8.70 20.00
CA LYS A 232 -15.11 -7.59 19.69
C LYS A 232 -15.76 -6.66 18.69
N VAL A 233 -15.35 -5.40 18.74
CA VAL A 233 -15.74 -4.43 17.70
C VAL A 233 -15.03 -4.78 16.39
N TYR A 234 -15.77 -4.97 15.32
CA TYR A 234 -15.23 -5.37 14.01
C TYR A 234 -14.85 -4.16 13.14
N VAL A 235 -14.12 -3.25 13.77
CA VAL A 235 -13.60 -2.05 13.11
C VAL A 235 -12.11 -1.95 13.40
N ALA A 236 -11.33 -1.66 12.37
CA ALA A 236 -9.91 -1.37 12.48
C ALA A 236 -9.66 0.08 12.08
N ILE A 237 -9.10 0.87 12.98
CA ILE A 237 -8.93 2.31 12.83
C ILE A 237 -7.46 2.65 12.73
N ALA A 238 -7.11 3.41 11.70
CA ALA A 238 -5.86 4.12 11.59
C ALA A 238 -6.07 5.54 12.12
N LYS A 239 -5.47 5.85 13.26
CA LYS A 239 -5.51 7.19 13.86
C LYS A 239 -4.19 7.90 13.61
N ARG A 240 -4.24 9.12 13.07
CA ARG A 240 -3.05 9.92 12.87
C ARG A 240 -2.45 10.33 14.22
N PRO A 241 -1.15 10.16 14.45
CA PRO A 241 -0.50 10.65 15.66
C PRO A 241 -0.68 12.16 15.80
N GLY A 242 -1.23 12.60 16.90
CA GLY A 242 -1.50 14.01 17.20
C GLY A 242 -1.14 14.35 18.64
N PHE A 243 -1.14 15.64 18.96
CA PHE A 243 -0.94 16.13 20.31
C PHE A 243 -2.10 15.67 21.21
N ASP A 244 -1.79 15.26 22.42
CA ASP A 244 -2.76 14.88 23.46
C ASP A 244 -3.83 13.87 23.03
N SER A 245 -3.45 12.94 22.15
CA SER A 245 -4.37 11.93 21.59
C SER A 245 -5.55 12.50 20.79
N GLU A 246 -5.54 13.76 20.44
CA GLU A 246 -6.54 14.39 19.60
C GLU A 246 -6.54 13.81 18.17
N ILE A 247 -7.71 13.74 17.55
CA ILE A 247 -7.84 13.37 16.14
C ILE A 247 -7.77 14.65 15.32
N ARG A 248 -6.64 14.85 14.60
CA ARG A 248 -6.41 16.01 13.73
C ARG A 248 -5.98 15.59 12.34
N GLY A 249 -6.58 16.21 11.33
CA GLY A 249 -6.18 16.09 9.93
C GLY A 249 -4.80 16.71 9.66
N ALA A 250 -4.22 16.39 8.52
CA ALA A 250 -2.97 17.02 8.07
C ALA A 250 -3.19 18.45 7.62
N PHE A 251 -4.42 18.81 7.27
CA PHE A 251 -4.78 20.05 6.61
C PHE A 251 -5.58 21.02 7.48
N ASP A 252 -5.89 20.64 8.75
CA ASP A 252 -6.72 21.45 9.65
C ASP A 252 -6.19 22.88 9.80
N ASP A 253 -4.87 23.04 9.89
CA ASP A 253 -4.24 24.38 10.00
C ASP A 253 -4.10 25.06 8.62
N ALA A 254 -3.96 24.27 7.55
CA ALA A 254 -3.79 24.80 6.18
C ALA A 254 -5.07 25.40 5.59
N VAL A 255 -6.25 24.99 6.08
CA VAL A 255 -7.56 25.50 5.64
C VAL A 255 -7.60 27.03 5.75
N TRP A 256 -7.24 27.58 6.90
CA TRP A 256 -7.30 29.02 7.15
C TRP A 256 -6.31 29.80 6.29
N VAL A 257 -5.13 29.24 6.03
CA VAL A 257 -4.13 29.86 5.13
C VAL A 257 -4.65 29.88 3.69
N GLN A 258 -5.25 28.76 3.24
CA GLN A 258 -5.86 28.67 1.90
C GLN A 258 -6.99 29.70 1.71
N LEU A 259 -7.85 29.85 2.73
CA LEU A 259 -8.94 30.83 2.71
C LEU A 259 -8.42 32.28 2.73
N ALA A 260 -7.41 32.57 3.55
CA ALA A 260 -6.76 33.88 3.57
C ALA A 260 -6.16 34.22 2.20
N LYS A 261 -5.49 33.25 1.54
CA LYS A 261 -4.94 33.40 0.20
C LYS A 261 -6.03 33.69 -0.84
N ALA A 262 -7.14 32.94 -0.80
CA ALA A 262 -8.28 33.15 -1.69
C ALA A 262 -8.87 34.56 -1.52
N ARG A 263 -9.03 35.00 -0.28
CA ARG A 263 -9.52 36.37 0.03
C ARG A 263 -8.56 37.44 -0.46
N MET A 264 -7.25 37.28 -0.26
CA MET A 264 -6.25 38.23 -0.75
C MET A 264 -6.24 38.30 -2.29
N ALA A 265 -6.36 37.18 -2.97
CA ALA A 265 -6.45 37.15 -4.43
C ALA A 265 -7.72 37.88 -4.93
N LEU A 266 -8.85 37.67 -4.26
CA LEU A 266 -10.10 38.38 -4.57
C LEU A 266 -9.95 39.90 -4.40
N LEU A 267 -9.46 40.34 -3.24
CA LEU A 267 -9.21 41.76 -2.97
C LEU A 267 -8.22 42.36 -3.95
N GLY A 268 -7.20 41.62 -4.36
CA GLY A 268 -6.24 42.04 -5.39
C GLY A 268 -6.89 42.24 -6.76
N LEU A 269 -7.79 41.31 -7.17
CA LEU A 269 -8.56 41.44 -8.41
C LEU A 269 -9.52 42.63 -8.36
N GLU A 270 -10.26 42.79 -7.26
CA GLU A 270 -11.15 43.95 -7.09
C GLU A 270 -10.38 45.29 -7.12
N ALA A 271 -9.21 45.34 -6.45
CA ALA A 271 -8.35 46.51 -6.47
C ALA A 271 -7.85 46.82 -7.88
N THR A 272 -7.47 45.79 -8.63
CA THR A 272 -7.04 45.91 -10.02
C THR A 272 -8.19 46.36 -10.93
N GLU A 273 -9.38 45.79 -10.77
CA GLU A 273 -10.56 46.21 -11.52
C GLU A 273 -10.90 47.70 -11.24
N LYS A 274 -10.87 48.09 -9.95
CA LYS A 274 -11.11 49.48 -9.56
C LYS A 274 -10.00 50.43 -10.01
N ALA A 275 -8.77 49.94 -10.17
CA ALA A 275 -7.66 50.73 -10.72
C ALA A 275 -7.81 50.92 -12.25
N VAL A 276 -8.18 49.86 -12.96
CA VAL A 276 -8.42 49.89 -14.43
C VAL A 276 -9.66 50.70 -14.78
N ARG A 277 -10.74 50.52 -14.00
CA ARG A 277 -11.99 51.28 -14.14
C ARG A 277 -12.06 52.44 -13.18
N ALA A 278 -10.97 53.19 -13.09
CA ALA A 278 -10.91 54.31 -12.18
C ALA A 278 -12.00 55.33 -12.49
N PRO A 279 -12.75 55.81 -11.48
CA PRO A 279 -13.78 56.82 -11.71
C PRO A 279 -13.12 58.13 -12.18
N LEU A 280 -13.72 58.71 -13.20
CA LEU A 280 -13.28 59.98 -13.72
C LEU A 280 -13.79 61.09 -12.79
N VAL A 281 -12.88 61.88 -12.28
CA VAL A 281 -13.21 63.13 -11.52
C VAL A 281 -13.35 64.26 -12.52
N VAL A 282 -14.50 64.88 -12.51
CA VAL A 282 -14.89 65.92 -13.45
C VAL A 282 -15.23 67.16 -12.69
N ASP A 283 -14.87 68.33 -13.25
CA ASP A 283 -15.30 69.61 -12.70
C ASP A 283 -16.83 69.79 -12.93
N ARG A 284 -17.49 70.43 -11.98
CA ARG A 284 -18.94 70.65 -11.99
C ARG A 284 -19.44 71.44 -13.23
N THR A 285 -18.52 72.08 -13.91
CA THR A 285 -18.80 72.86 -15.13
C THR A 285 -18.71 72.07 -16.43
N THR A 286 -18.23 70.79 -16.36
CA THR A 286 -18.02 70.00 -17.55
C THR A 286 -19.36 69.30 -17.93
N THR A 287 -19.89 69.70 -19.08
CA THR A 287 -21.12 69.15 -19.67
C THR A 287 -20.76 68.41 -20.97
N ASN A 288 -21.47 67.29 -21.30
CA ASN A 288 -21.28 66.48 -22.52
C ASN A 288 -19.94 65.74 -22.61
N MET A 289 -19.83 64.65 -21.88
CA MET A 289 -18.75 63.67 -22.06
C MET A 289 -19.18 62.52 -22.96
N THR A 290 -18.42 62.32 -24.00
CA THR A 290 -18.48 61.10 -24.83
C THR A 290 -17.31 60.19 -24.47
N PHE A 291 -17.59 58.90 -24.25
CA PHE A 291 -16.56 57.89 -23.96
C PHE A 291 -16.41 56.96 -25.16
N GLY A 292 -15.19 56.74 -25.60
CA GLY A 292 -14.82 55.86 -26.72
C GLY A 292 -13.36 56.07 -27.09
N ASP A 293 -12.78 55.21 -27.86
CA ASP A 293 -11.35 55.26 -28.23
C ASP A 293 -11.00 56.53 -29.01
N ASP A 294 -11.96 57.16 -29.72
CA ASP A 294 -11.80 58.43 -30.47
C ASP A 294 -12.58 59.60 -29.83
N ALA A 295 -12.91 59.49 -28.53
CA ALA A 295 -13.73 60.50 -27.88
C ALA A 295 -12.93 61.80 -27.62
N ILE A 296 -13.40 62.91 -28.18
CA ILE A 296 -12.87 64.27 -27.92
C ILE A 296 -13.63 64.86 -26.73
N ILE A 297 -12.96 64.96 -25.60
CA ILE A 297 -13.52 65.58 -24.39
C ILE A 297 -13.16 67.08 -24.40
N ARG A 298 -14.19 67.95 -24.43
CA ARG A 298 -14.01 69.41 -24.35
C ARG A 298 -14.27 69.89 -22.93
N SER A 299 -13.25 70.51 -22.31
CA SER A 299 -13.33 71.06 -20.96
C SER A 299 -12.63 72.41 -20.91
N ASP A 300 -13.22 73.38 -20.18
CA ASP A 300 -12.60 74.67 -19.94
C ASP A 300 -11.39 74.58 -19.00
N ASN A 301 -11.30 73.52 -18.21
CA ASN A 301 -10.18 73.25 -17.31
C ASN A 301 -9.70 71.80 -17.46
N PRO A 302 -8.91 71.48 -18.47
CA PRO A 302 -8.45 70.10 -18.72
C PRO A 302 -7.61 69.51 -17.58
N ASP A 303 -6.92 70.32 -16.80
CA ASP A 303 -6.12 69.90 -15.65
C ASP A 303 -6.95 69.35 -14.47
N LYS A 304 -8.26 69.62 -14.45
CA LYS A 304 -9.18 69.15 -13.44
C LYS A 304 -9.85 67.81 -13.82
N LEU A 305 -9.67 67.35 -15.04
CA LEU A 305 -10.09 66.04 -15.52
C LEU A 305 -9.02 65.03 -15.16
N LYS A 306 -9.24 64.24 -14.12
CA LYS A 306 -8.28 63.22 -13.67
C LYS A 306 -9.01 61.93 -13.36
N TYR A 307 -8.43 60.81 -13.81
CA TYR A 307 -8.83 59.54 -13.27
C TYR A 307 -8.34 59.43 -11.83
N LEU A 308 -9.20 59.02 -10.93
CA LEU A 308 -8.83 58.73 -9.54
C LEU A 308 -8.09 57.39 -9.50
N VAL A 309 -6.86 57.40 -9.99
CA VAL A 309 -6.00 56.21 -9.97
C VAL A 309 -5.76 55.83 -8.53
N ARG A 310 -6.13 54.59 -8.18
CA ARG A 310 -5.79 54.00 -6.91
C ARG A 310 -4.58 53.12 -7.14
N ASP A 311 -3.52 53.35 -6.42
CA ASP A 311 -2.36 52.49 -6.44
C ASP A 311 -2.74 51.13 -5.83
N VAL A 312 -2.43 50.05 -6.54
CA VAL A 312 -2.56 48.69 -6.00
C VAL A 312 -1.42 48.51 -4.98
N PRO A 313 -1.72 48.21 -3.72
CA PRO A 313 -0.69 48.09 -2.70
C PRO A 313 0.31 46.97 -3.06
N GLN A 314 1.57 47.29 -3.22
CA GLN A 314 2.61 46.29 -3.55
C GLN A 314 2.77 45.24 -2.47
N PHE A 315 2.47 45.54 -1.21
CA PHE A 315 2.53 44.59 -0.13
C PHE A 315 1.54 43.40 -0.31
N ALA A 316 0.41 43.63 -0.98
CA ALA A 316 -0.57 42.54 -1.23
C ALA A 316 0.01 41.40 -2.08
N THR A 317 0.90 41.72 -3.01
CA THR A 317 1.60 40.72 -3.83
C THR A 317 2.67 39.98 -3.01
N GLN A 318 3.34 40.66 -2.10
CA GLN A 318 4.34 40.08 -1.21
C GLN A 318 3.69 39.14 -0.16
N GLU A 319 2.58 39.57 0.44
CA GLU A 319 1.82 38.74 1.38
C GLU A 319 1.22 37.51 0.72
N GLY A 320 0.76 37.61 -0.53
CA GLY A 320 0.32 36.45 -1.30
C GLY A 320 1.41 35.37 -1.44
N GLY A 321 2.66 35.79 -1.64
CA GLY A 321 3.82 34.89 -1.69
C GLY A 321 4.15 34.24 -0.33
N LEU A 322 4.04 35.00 0.76
CA LEU A 322 4.24 34.50 2.12
C LEU A 322 3.16 33.45 2.49
N LEU A 323 1.90 33.75 2.20
CA LEU A 323 0.80 32.81 2.41
C LEU A 323 0.96 31.51 1.59
N ASP A 324 1.54 31.60 0.41
CA ASP A 324 1.84 30.42 -0.41
C ASP A 324 2.91 29.54 0.24
N MET A 325 3.98 30.15 0.76
CA MET A 325 5.01 29.44 1.54
C MET A 325 4.43 28.80 2.80
N GLU A 326 3.64 29.53 3.57
CA GLU A 326 3.02 29.01 4.79
C GLU A 326 2.06 27.84 4.49
N ALA A 327 1.24 27.97 3.43
CA ALA A 327 0.36 26.88 3.00
C ALA A 327 1.15 25.61 2.69
N ARG A 328 2.24 25.72 1.92
CA ARG A 328 3.10 24.58 1.57
C ARG A 328 3.79 23.97 2.79
N GLN A 329 4.25 24.80 3.71
CA GLN A 329 4.85 24.34 4.97
C GLN A 329 3.83 23.61 5.86
N ALA A 330 2.62 24.18 6.00
CA ALA A 330 1.54 23.57 6.76
C ALA A 330 1.12 22.21 6.20
N MET A 331 1.04 22.10 4.87
CA MET A 331 0.70 20.85 4.17
C MET A 331 1.88 19.88 4.06
N ARG A 332 3.11 20.31 4.38
CA ARG A 332 4.34 19.53 4.15
C ARG A 332 4.49 19.03 2.71
N SER A 333 4.00 19.81 1.75
CA SER A 333 4.07 19.51 0.32
C SER A 333 5.23 20.28 -0.31
N PRO A 334 6.36 19.63 -0.63
CA PRO A 334 7.52 20.31 -1.19
C PRO A 334 7.27 20.75 -2.64
N GLU A 335 7.82 21.91 -3.02
CA GLU A 335 7.68 22.47 -4.38
C GLU A 335 8.22 21.56 -5.49
N VAL A 336 9.22 20.77 -5.15
CA VAL A 336 9.83 19.80 -6.05
C VAL A 336 8.79 18.84 -6.66
N ARG A 337 7.73 18.48 -5.91
CA ARG A 337 6.67 17.61 -6.42
C ARG A 337 5.74 18.28 -7.43
N SER A 338 5.60 19.59 -7.36
CA SER A 338 4.83 20.35 -8.35
C SER A 338 5.61 20.67 -9.64
N GLY A 339 6.85 20.14 -9.76
CA GLY A 339 7.70 20.37 -10.93
C GLY A 339 8.41 21.72 -10.94
N ASN A 340 8.21 22.55 -9.92
CA ASN A 340 8.87 23.84 -9.79
C ASN A 340 10.20 23.65 -9.05
N VAL A 341 11.24 23.30 -9.79
CA VAL A 341 12.58 23.07 -9.24
C VAL A 341 13.43 24.30 -9.54
N ASP A 342 13.89 24.99 -8.51
CA ASP A 342 14.89 26.04 -8.66
C ASP A 342 16.19 25.43 -9.22
N ALA A 343 16.69 26.00 -10.31
CA ALA A 343 17.90 25.51 -11.01
C ALA A 343 19.14 25.42 -10.08
N SER A 344 19.15 26.15 -8.97
CA SER A 344 20.22 26.12 -7.96
C SER A 344 20.21 24.86 -7.09
N ILE A 345 19.11 24.10 -7.05
CA ILE A 345 18.88 22.94 -6.16
C ILE A 345 19.01 21.60 -6.91
N ILE A 346 19.32 21.59 -8.20
CA ILE A 346 19.35 20.40 -9.07
C ILE A 346 20.47 19.40 -8.71
N THR A 347 20.91 19.35 -7.47
CA THR A 347 21.73 18.22 -7.03
C THR A 347 20.82 17.16 -6.39
N GLY A 348 21.04 15.88 -6.75
CA GLY A 348 20.24 14.78 -6.19
C GLY A 348 20.14 14.83 -4.66
N LYS A 349 21.18 15.27 -3.96
CA LYS A 349 21.20 15.45 -2.50
C LYS A 349 20.30 16.61 -2.02
N GLY A 350 20.20 17.70 -2.79
CA GLY A 350 19.33 18.82 -2.44
C GLY A 350 17.86 18.44 -2.53
N VAL A 351 17.47 17.73 -3.59
CA VAL A 351 16.12 17.18 -3.75
C VAL A 351 15.79 16.19 -2.63
N GLU A 352 16.72 15.32 -2.27
CA GLU A 352 16.55 14.33 -1.20
C GLU A 352 16.33 15.01 0.17
N ALA A 353 17.09 16.06 0.47
CA ALA A 353 16.90 16.83 1.70
C ALA A 353 15.53 17.50 1.78
N LEU A 354 15.03 18.04 0.66
CA LEU A 354 13.70 18.66 0.58
C LEU A 354 12.58 17.62 0.69
N MET A 355 12.77 16.43 0.15
CA MET A 355 11.78 15.34 0.22
C MET A 355 11.74 14.66 1.59
N GLY A 356 12.80 14.74 2.40
CA GLY A 356 12.90 13.97 3.65
C GLY A 356 11.76 14.21 4.64
N GLY A 357 11.22 15.44 4.72
CA GLY A 357 10.06 15.75 5.54
C GLY A 357 8.77 15.09 5.03
N PHE A 358 8.58 15.06 3.72
CA PHE A 358 7.46 14.40 3.07
C PHE A 358 7.54 12.87 3.25
N ASP A 359 8.70 12.28 3.00
CA ASP A 359 8.92 10.84 3.14
C ASP A 359 8.67 10.35 4.57
N THR A 360 8.99 11.18 5.58
CA THR A 360 8.69 10.87 6.99
C THR A 360 7.18 10.82 7.24
N VAL A 361 6.39 11.72 6.66
CA VAL A 361 4.92 11.72 6.78
C VAL A 361 4.35 10.47 6.11
N ILE A 362 4.84 10.15 4.89
CA ILE A 362 4.39 8.96 4.14
C ILE A 362 4.69 7.69 4.93
N SER A 363 5.92 7.50 5.41
CA SER A 363 6.32 6.30 6.15
C SER A 363 5.56 6.14 7.46
N THR A 364 5.29 7.24 8.18
CA THR A 364 4.46 7.22 9.38
C THR A 364 3.03 6.83 9.06
N GLY A 365 2.43 7.40 8.02
CA GLY A 365 1.08 7.06 7.57
C GLY A 365 0.96 5.59 7.15
N GLN A 366 1.94 5.09 6.39
CA GLN A 366 2.00 3.69 5.99
C GLN A 366 2.17 2.75 7.19
N ALA A 367 2.96 3.12 8.20
CA ALA A 367 3.10 2.32 9.42
C ALA A 367 1.77 2.17 10.17
N VAL A 368 1.02 3.27 10.33
CA VAL A 368 -0.30 3.25 10.98
C VAL A 368 -1.34 2.52 10.12
N GLY A 369 -1.34 2.74 8.81
CA GLY A 369 -2.21 2.04 7.86
C GLY A 369 -1.95 0.53 7.83
N ARG A 370 -0.66 0.11 7.94
CA ARG A 370 -0.25 -1.28 8.08
C ARG A 370 -0.90 -1.94 9.30
N GLU A 371 -0.83 -1.31 10.47
CA GLU A 371 -1.44 -1.85 11.68
C GLU A 371 -2.96 -1.98 11.56
N ALA A 372 -3.63 -0.99 10.95
CA ALA A 372 -5.07 -1.04 10.73
C ALA A 372 -5.45 -2.19 9.77
N LEU A 373 -4.72 -2.37 8.67
CA LEU A 373 -4.99 -3.45 7.72
C LEU A 373 -4.70 -4.84 8.34
N GLN A 374 -3.62 -4.96 9.13
CA GLN A 374 -3.34 -6.19 9.89
C GLN A 374 -4.50 -6.56 10.83
N ARG A 375 -5.04 -5.57 11.54
CA ARG A 375 -6.21 -5.76 12.43
C ARG A 375 -7.46 -6.13 11.64
N ALA A 376 -7.70 -5.51 10.49
CA ALA A 376 -8.84 -5.83 9.63
C ALA A 376 -8.78 -7.26 9.09
N ILE A 377 -7.61 -7.70 8.61
CA ILE A 377 -7.41 -9.08 8.15
C ILE A 377 -7.56 -10.08 9.30
N ALA A 378 -7.03 -9.75 10.48
CA ALA A 378 -7.20 -10.61 11.66
C ALA A 378 -8.68 -10.76 12.05
N LEU A 379 -9.47 -9.69 11.96
CA LEU A 379 -10.92 -9.73 12.16
C LEU A 379 -11.63 -10.56 11.09
N CYS A 380 -11.19 -10.52 9.84
CA CYS A 380 -11.72 -11.39 8.78
C CYS A 380 -11.47 -12.87 9.09
N PHE A 381 -10.27 -13.24 9.48
CA PHE A 381 -9.96 -14.62 9.87
C PHE A 381 -10.81 -15.08 11.06
N GLU A 382 -10.94 -14.24 12.09
CA GLU A 382 -11.73 -14.56 13.27
C GLU A 382 -13.22 -14.68 12.94
N MET A 383 -13.76 -13.79 12.11
CA MET A 383 -15.14 -13.79 11.67
C MET A 383 -15.44 -15.04 10.82
N ASP A 384 -14.55 -15.36 9.91
CA ASP A 384 -14.70 -16.52 9.03
C ASP A 384 -14.70 -17.83 9.81
N GLU A 385 -13.79 -17.99 10.77
CA GLU A 385 -13.71 -19.19 11.62
C GLU A 385 -14.90 -19.31 12.57
N LYS A 386 -15.41 -18.20 13.13
CA LYS A 386 -16.52 -18.23 14.09
C LYS A 386 -17.89 -18.38 13.44
N LEU A 387 -18.13 -17.67 12.33
CA LEU A 387 -19.44 -17.67 11.67
C LEU A 387 -19.61 -18.86 10.70
N TRP A 388 -18.55 -19.26 10.02
CA TRP A 388 -18.62 -20.29 8.96
C TRP A 388 -17.54 -21.37 9.10
N PRO A 389 -17.39 -22.03 10.25
CA PRO A 389 -16.25 -22.91 10.54
C PRO A 389 -16.09 -24.09 9.57
N ASN A 390 -17.18 -24.60 9.03
CA ASN A 390 -17.21 -25.83 8.22
C ASN A 390 -17.55 -25.60 6.75
N VAL A 391 -17.59 -24.37 6.30
CA VAL A 391 -17.88 -24.06 4.89
C VAL A 391 -16.63 -24.32 4.05
N VAL A 392 -16.74 -25.21 3.07
CA VAL A 392 -15.67 -25.45 2.09
C VAL A 392 -15.75 -24.38 1.01
N ARG A 393 -14.64 -23.68 0.77
CA ARG A 393 -14.55 -22.64 -0.27
C ARG A 393 -13.35 -22.87 -1.15
N THR A 394 -13.53 -22.64 -2.45
CA THR A 394 -12.44 -22.51 -3.40
C THR A 394 -12.25 -21.03 -3.69
N VAL A 395 -11.07 -20.54 -3.40
CA VAL A 395 -10.69 -19.13 -3.55
C VAL A 395 -9.66 -19.02 -4.66
N THR A 396 -9.87 -18.03 -5.51
CA THR A 396 -8.98 -17.71 -6.63
C THR A 396 -8.49 -16.28 -6.46
N GLY A 397 -7.28 -16.01 -6.85
CA GLY A 397 -6.72 -14.67 -6.76
C GLY A 397 -5.31 -14.60 -7.32
N VAL A 398 -4.65 -13.48 -7.06
CA VAL A 398 -3.26 -13.25 -7.47
C VAL A 398 -2.45 -12.86 -6.23
N VAL A 399 -1.33 -13.55 -5.99
CA VAL A 399 -0.36 -13.22 -4.95
C VAL A 399 0.97 -12.93 -5.63
N GLN A 400 1.47 -11.72 -5.47
CA GLN A 400 2.75 -11.30 -6.07
C GLN A 400 2.85 -11.64 -7.57
N GLY A 401 1.80 -11.35 -8.34
CA GLY A 401 1.74 -11.59 -9.78
C GLY A 401 1.40 -13.03 -10.19
N THR A 402 1.44 -14.01 -9.26
CA THR A 402 1.14 -15.41 -9.54
C THR A 402 -0.33 -15.72 -9.25
N PRO A 403 -1.12 -16.17 -10.23
CA PRO A 403 -2.48 -16.62 -10.01
C PRO A 403 -2.49 -17.88 -9.14
N PHE A 404 -3.44 -17.95 -8.21
CA PHE A 404 -3.61 -19.15 -7.39
C PHE A 404 -5.07 -19.57 -7.33
N GLU A 405 -5.26 -20.85 -7.13
CA GLU A 405 -6.52 -21.48 -6.76
C GLU A 405 -6.28 -22.35 -5.52
N GLU A 406 -7.05 -22.10 -4.46
CA GLU A 406 -6.87 -22.81 -3.20
C GLU A 406 -8.22 -23.17 -2.60
N THR A 407 -8.39 -24.40 -2.14
CA THR A 407 -9.59 -24.83 -1.41
C THR A 407 -9.29 -24.85 0.07
N TYR A 408 -10.11 -24.20 0.89
CA TYR A 408 -9.92 -24.14 2.33
C TYR A 408 -11.21 -24.32 3.13
N VAL A 409 -11.02 -24.72 4.38
CA VAL A 409 -12.07 -24.81 5.40
C VAL A 409 -11.61 -23.98 6.59
N PRO A 410 -12.36 -22.93 7.01
CA PRO A 410 -11.91 -22.00 8.05
C PRO A 410 -11.42 -22.68 9.32
N SER A 411 -12.18 -23.60 9.92
CA SER A 411 -11.79 -24.30 11.14
C SER A 411 -10.53 -25.17 11.00
N ALA A 412 -10.27 -25.70 9.80
CA ALA A 412 -9.14 -26.60 9.55
C ALA A 412 -7.86 -25.83 9.16
N ASP A 413 -8.00 -24.71 8.47
CA ASP A 413 -6.87 -24.00 7.87
C ASP A 413 -6.49 -22.70 8.60
N ILE A 414 -7.40 -22.06 9.35
CA ILE A 414 -7.11 -20.86 10.15
C ILE A 414 -6.63 -21.25 11.56
N ARG A 415 -7.36 -22.11 12.25
CA ARG A 415 -7.00 -22.71 13.56
C ARG A 415 -6.61 -21.68 14.61
N GLY A 416 -7.37 -20.61 14.76
CA GLY A 416 -7.09 -19.54 15.74
C GLY A 416 -5.83 -18.73 15.47
N SER A 417 -5.19 -18.90 14.30
CA SER A 417 -3.99 -18.15 13.92
C SER A 417 -4.37 -16.99 13.01
N TYR A 418 -4.67 -15.85 13.62
CA TYR A 418 -5.19 -14.66 12.92
C TYR A 418 -4.10 -13.65 12.55
N SER A 419 -2.87 -13.85 12.99
CA SER A 419 -1.78 -12.90 12.72
C SER A 419 -1.35 -12.95 11.26
N CYS A 420 -1.22 -11.78 10.66
CA CYS A 420 -0.57 -11.55 9.38
C CYS A 420 0.45 -10.42 9.53
N ASP A 421 1.43 -10.40 8.67
CA ASP A 421 2.34 -9.27 8.50
C ASP A 421 2.00 -8.55 7.21
N VAL A 422 1.88 -7.24 7.31
CA VAL A 422 1.63 -6.34 6.18
C VAL A 422 2.85 -5.46 6.04
N SER A 423 3.49 -5.44 4.90
CA SER A 423 4.68 -4.64 4.68
C SER A 423 4.56 -3.82 3.40
N TYR A 424 4.84 -2.53 3.50
CA TYR A 424 5.08 -1.70 2.34
C TYR A 424 6.52 -1.96 1.89
N GLY A 425 6.73 -2.09 0.58
CA GLY A 425 8.05 -2.35 0.02
C GLY A 425 9.06 -1.24 0.41
N PHE A 426 10.34 -1.55 0.42
CA PHE A 426 11.42 -0.59 0.69
C PHE A 426 11.37 0.63 -0.24
N ALA A 427 10.76 0.48 -1.41
CA ALA A 427 10.54 1.56 -2.38
C ALA A 427 9.28 2.40 -2.11
N ALA A 428 8.47 2.06 -1.11
CA ALA A 428 7.26 2.80 -0.81
C ALA A 428 7.59 4.21 -0.31
N GLY A 429 7.22 5.22 -1.07
CA GLY A 429 7.50 6.63 -0.76
C GLY A 429 8.79 7.19 -1.37
N THR A 430 9.71 6.35 -1.87
CA THR A 430 10.93 6.77 -2.56
C THR A 430 10.88 6.43 -4.04
N ASP A 431 11.75 7.04 -4.83
CA ASP A 431 11.93 6.66 -6.24
C ASP A 431 12.32 5.16 -6.32
N PRO A 432 11.50 4.31 -6.98
CA PRO A 432 11.78 2.88 -7.09
C PRO A 432 13.16 2.56 -7.64
N ALA A 433 13.66 3.38 -8.57
CA ALA A 433 14.97 3.18 -9.16
C ALA A 433 16.10 3.36 -8.14
N ARG A 434 15.97 4.36 -7.25
CA ARG A 434 16.94 4.59 -6.16
C ARG A 434 16.89 3.49 -5.11
N ALA A 435 15.71 3.06 -4.74
CA ALA A 435 15.54 1.97 -3.79
C ALA A 435 16.18 0.68 -4.30
N ILE A 436 16.01 0.36 -5.58
CA ILE A 436 16.64 -0.80 -6.23
C ILE A 436 18.17 -0.67 -6.21
N VAL A 437 18.72 0.50 -6.56
CA VAL A 437 20.17 0.73 -6.54
C VAL A 437 20.73 0.58 -5.13
N ALA A 438 20.09 1.18 -4.12
CA ALA A 438 20.50 1.05 -2.72
C ALA A 438 20.47 -0.42 -2.25
N MET A 439 19.42 -1.17 -2.58
CA MET A 439 19.30 -2.60 -2.24
C MET A 439 20.39 -3.43 -2.94
N LEU A 440 20.72 -3.13 -4.19
CA LEU A 440 21.78 -3.82 -4.92
C LEU A 440 23.16 -3.52 -4.33
N GLN A 441 23.41 -2.28 -3.88
CA GLN A 441 24.64 -1.92 -3.17
C GLN A 441 24.76 -2.65 -1.84
N LEU A 442 23.72 -2.61 -1.00
CA LEU A 442 23.69 -3.33 0.29
C LEU A 442 23.81 -4.84 0.11
N ARG A 443 23.34 -5.39 -1.00
CA ARG A 443 23.59 -6.79 -1.35
C ARG A 443 25.03 -7.03 -1.77
N GLY A 444 25.64 -6.10 -2.54
CA GLY A 444 27.05 -6.18 -2.91
C GLY A 444 27.95 -6.21 -1.68
N ASP A 445 27.59 -5.48 -0.64
CA ASP A 445 28.29 -5.44 0.66
C ASP A 445 27.90 -6.61 1.59
N GLN A 446 27.16 -7.60 1.12
CA GLN A 446 26.68 -8.79 1.87
C GLN A 446 25.81 -8.45 3.12
N LEU A 447 25.29 -7.24 3.23
CA LEU A 447 24.42 -6.82 4.32
C LEU A 447 22.97 -7.32 4.14
N LEU A 448 22.57 -7.59 2.90
CA LEU A 448 21.23 -8.09 2.58
C LEU A 448 21.30 -9.42 1.84
N SER A 449 20.40 -10.34 2.18
CA SER A 449 20.25 -11.61 1.45
C SER A 449 19.58 -11.37 0.09
N ARG A 450 19.89 -12.25 -0.88
CA ARG A 450 19.25 -12.24 -2.20
C ARG A 450 17.73 -12.36 -2.10
N ASP A 451 17.26 -13.25 -1.23
CA ASP A 451 15.84 -13.49 -0.97
C ASP A 451 15.14 -12.23 -0.43
N PHE A 452 15.78 -11.50 0.49
CA PHE A 452 15.26 -10.24 1.00
C PHE A 452 15.12 -9.19 -0.11
N VAL A 453 16.14 -9.01 -0.94
CA VAL A 453 16.12 -8.03 -2.06
C VAL A 453 15.01 -8.39 -3.06
N GLN A 454 14.86 -9.67 -3.41
CA GLN A 454 13.81 -10.12 -4.33
C GLN A 454 12.40 -9.86 -3.80
N ARG A 455 12.16 -10.05 -2.50
CA ARG A 455 10.87 -9.76 -1.85
C ARG A 455 10.52 -8.28 -1.77
N GLN A 456 11.53 -7.41 -1.80
CA GLN A 456 11.34 -5.97 -1.70
C GLN A 456 11.28 -5.25 -3.05
N LEU A 457 11.51 -5.98 -4.16
CA LEU A 457 11.36 -5.40 -5.49
C LEU A 457 9.90 -4.98 -5.70
N PRO A 458 9.67 -3.78 -6.28
CA PRO A 458 8.32 -3.27 -6.54
C PRO A 458 7.65 -3.97 -7.74
N MET A 459 8.01 -5.21 -7.99
CA MET A 459 7.41 -6.07 -9.00
C MET A 459 6.61 -7.16 -8.27
N GLU A 460 5.40 -7.41 -8.74
CA GLU A 460 4.56 -8.50 -8.26
C GLU A 460 5.12 -9.86 -8.73
N LEU A 461 6.25 -10.26 -8.16
CA LEU A 461 6.91 -11.53 -8.48
C LEU A 461 6.73 -12.51 -7.33
N ASP A 462 6.33 -13.73 -7.62
CA ASP A 462 6.42 -14.84 -6.67
C ASP A 462 7.90 -15.20 -6.48
N VAL A 463 8.47 -14.72 -5.37
CA VAL A 463 9.89 -14.91 -5.05
C VAL A 463 10.23 -16.40 -4.93
N ALA A 464 9.30 -17.24 -4.44
CA ALA A 464 9.54 -18.67 -4.30
C ALA A 464 9.61 -19.35 -5.69
N GLU A 465 8.70 -19.01 -6.59
CA GLU A 465 8.70 -19.54 -7.95
C GLU A 465 9.89 -19.01 -8.75
N LEU A 466 10.19 -17.71 -8.63
CA LEU A 466 11.36 -17.11 -9.26
C LEU A 466 12.67 -17.74 -8.79
N GLN A 467 12.79 -18.07 -7.48
CA GLN A 467 13.97 -18.75 -6.95
C GLN A 467 14.10 -20.16 -7.53
N VAL A 468 12.99 -20.91 -7.63
CA VAL A 468 12.97 -22.23 -8.26
C VAL A 468 13.36 -22.13 -9.75
N GLN A 469 12.87 -21.11 -10.46
CA GLN A 469 13.26 -20.88 -11.86
C GLN A 469 14.75 -20.55 -11.98
N ILE A 470 15.28 -19.65 -11.16
CA ILE A 470 16.69 -19.29 -11.15
C ILE A 470 17.58 -20.52 -10.82
N ASP A 471 17.20 -21.28 -9.80
CA ASP A 471 17.94 -22.47 -9.42
C ASP A 471 17.90 -23.53 -10.53
N THR A 472 16.75 -23.68 -11.21
CA THR A 472 16.59 -24.55 -12.37
C THR A 472 17.43 -24.07 -13.56
N GLU A 473 17.48 -22.77 -13.84
CA GLU A 473 18.33 -22.19 -14.89
C GLU A 473 19.82 -22.38 -14.58
N GLN A 474 20.25 -22.09 -13.35
CA GLN A 474 21.64 -22.29 -12.93
C GLN A 474 22.05 -23.77 -13.01
N PHE A 475 21.16 -24.69 -12.60
CA PHE A 475 21.40 -26.11 -12.73
C PHE A 475 21.47 -26.54 -14.20
N ASN A 476 20.59 -26.02 -15.05
CA ASN A 476 20.61 -26.29 -16.48
C ASN A 476 21.89 -25.75 -17.17
N ASP A 477 22.37 -24.58 -16.75
CA ASP A 477 23.58 -24.00 -17.30
C ASP A 477 24.85 -24.73 -16.81
N ALA A 478 24.88 -25.16 -15.55
CA ALA A 478 25.94 -26.01 -15.03
C ALA A 478 25.97 -27.38 -15.76
N LEU A 479 24.79 -27.97 -16.03
CA LEU A 479 24.67 -29.19 -16.83
C LEU A 479 25.16 -29.01 -18.28
N LYS A 480 24.79 -27.90 -18.93
CA LYS A 480 25.29 -27.57 -20.29
C LYS A 480 26.81 -27.41 -20.30
N GLN A 481 27.36 -26.70 -19.31
CA GLN A 481 28.82 -26.53 -19.16
C GLN A 481 29.51 -27.89 -18.90
N GLY A 482 28.92 -28.74 -18.04
CA GLY A 482 29.41 -30.08 -17.79
C GLY A 482 29.39 -30.97 -19.05
N VAL A 483 28.32 -30.92 -19.84
CA VAL A 483 28.25 -31.62 -21.14
C VAL A 483 29.27 -31.11 -22.13
N MET A 484 29.47 -29.76 -22.21
CA MET A 484 30.50 -29.20 -23.07
C MET A 484 31.91 -29.57 -22.63
N ALA A 485 32.21 -29.50 -21.35
CA ALA A 485 33.48 -29.95 -20.79
C ALA A 485 33.74 -31.44 -21.09
N TYR A 486 32.71 -32.30 -20.94
CA TYR A 486 32.79 -33.69 -21.31
C TYR A 486 33.09 -33.88 -22.79
N MET A 487 32.43 -33.15 -23.70
CA MET A 487 32.72 -33.15 -25.14
C MET A 487 34.17 -32.75 -25.47
N GLN A 488 34.69 -31.72 -24.78
CA GLN A 488 36.08 -31.30 -24.95
C GLN A 488 37.09 -32.30 -24.41
N ALA A 489 36.74 -33.05 -23.35
CA ALA A 489 37.59 -34.05 -22.75
C ALA A 489 37.64 -35.38 -23.54
N ILE A 490 36.60 -35.67 -24.34
CA ILE A 490 36.52 -36.90 -25.15
C ILE A 490 37.64 -36.98 -26.21
N LEU A 491 37.97 -35.86 -26.86
CA LEU A 491 38.97 -35.84 -27.94
C LEU A 491 40.37 -36.25 -27.44
N PRO A 492 40.93 -35.71 -26.36
CA PRO A 492 42.19 -36.14 -25.82
C PRO A 492 42.13 -37.57 -25.18
N MET A 493 40.99 -37.95 -24.59
CA MET A 493 40.82 -39.34 -24.06
C MET A 493 40.81 -40.39 -25.17
N ALA A 494 40.22 -40.07 -26.33
CA ALA A 494 40.24 -40.97 -27.49
C ALA A 494 41.66 -41.16 -28.05
N GLN A 495 42.47 -40.11 -28.02
CA GLN A 495 43.87 -40.18 -28.46
C GLN A 495 44.75 -41.01 -27.50
N GLN A 496 44.34 -41.15 -26.21
CA GLN A 496 45.02 -41.93 -25.19
C GLN A 496 44.47 -43.39 -25.10
N GLY A 497 43.52 -43.78 -25.96
CA GLY A 497 42.96 -45.15 -25.93
C GLY A 497 42.04 -45.45 -24.78
N ALA A 498 41.60 -44.46 -24.02
CA ALA A 498 40.84 -44.61 -22.79
C ALA A 498 39.32 -44.39 -22.94
N GLY A 499 38.75 -44.45 -24.13
CA GLY A 499 37.30 -44.31 -24.33
C GLY A 499 36.88 -44.42 -25.80
N ASP A 500 35.68 -44.91 -26.06
CA ASP A 500 35.12 -45.00 -27.42
C ASP A 500 34.38 -43.67 -27.72
N PRO A 501 34.91 -42.84 -28.63
CA PRO A 501 34.28 -41.54 -29.00
C PRO A 501 32.89 -41.72 -29.63
N VAL A 502 32.62 -42.90 -30.22
CA VAL A 502 31.33 -43.21 -30.85
C VAL A 502 30.24 -43.43 -29.78
N ASP A 503 30.57 -44.12 -28.67
CA ASP A 503 29.62 -44.32 -27.55
C ASP A 503 29.25 -42.98 -26.88
N ALA A 504 30.24 -42.10 -26.72
CA ALA A 504 30.01 -40.76 -26.14
C ALA A 504 29.11 -39.90 -27.01
N LEU A 505 29.36 -39.85 -28.32
CA LEU A 505 28.51 -39.14 -29.29
C LEU A 505 27.10 -39.73 -29.37
N THR A 506 26.98 -41.05 -29.23
CA THR A 506 25.67 -41.74 -29.20
C THR A 506 24.88 -41.36 -27.96
N LYS A 507 25.51 -41.24 -26.79
CA LYS A 507 24.90 -40.77 -25.54
C LYS A 507 24.41 -39.35 -25.63
N ILE A 508 25.21 -38.45 -26.19
CA ILE A 508 24.86 -37.04 -26.43
C ILE A 508 23.68 -36.92 -27.39
N SER A 509 23.70 -37.67 -28.51
CA SER A 509 22.59 -37.70 -29.45
C SER A 509 21.29 -38.21 -28.84
N LYS A 510 21.35 -39.22 -27.96
CA LYS A 510 20.19 -39.68 -27.18
C LYS A 510 19.69 -38.63 -26.21
N LEU A 511 20.58 -37.91 -25.56
CA LEU A 511 20.23 -36.81 -24.65
C LEU A 511 19.51 -35.68 -25.37
N MET A 512 19.99 -35.30 -26.56
CA MET A 512 19.34 -34.28 -27.41
C MET A 512 17.94 -34.75 -27.84
N LYS A 513 17.79 -36.02 -28.28
CA LYS A 513 16.49 -36.58 -28.66
C LYS A 513 15.47 -36.66 -27.51
N GLU A 514 15.91 -36.98 -26.29
CA GLU A 514 15.03 -36.97 -25.12
C GLU A 514 14.60 -35.54 -24.78
N ARG A 515 15.44 -34.55 -24.97
CA ARG A 515 15.10 -33.14 -24.79
C ARG A 515 14.12 -32.61 -25.83
N GLU A 516 14.26 -33.00 -27.10
CA GLU A 516 13.29 -32.65 -28.15
C GLU A 516 11.88 -33.21 -27.84
N LYS A 517 11.78 -34.26 -27.04
CA LYS A 517 10.52 -34.83 -26.54
C LYS A 517 9.94 -34.05 -25.35
N GLY A 518 10.60 -32.97 -24.89
CA GLY A 518 10.15 -32.16 -23.76
C GLY A 518 10.54 -32.66 -22.37
N THR A 519 11.43 -33.69 -22.29
CA THR A 519 11.88 -34.23 -20.99
C THR A 519 12.81 -33.23 -20.29
N PRO A 520 12.65 -32.93 -18.99
CA PRO A 520 13.58 -32.10 -18.22
C PRO A 520 15.02 -32.60 -18.33
N ILE A 521 15.99 -31.68 -18.39
CA ILE A 521 17.41 -32.03 -18.63
C ILE A 521 17.93 -33.00 -17.56
N ALA A 522 17.57 -32.82 -16.31
CA ALA A 522 17.95 -33.72 -15.21
C ALA A 522 17.52 -35.17 -15.44
N ASP A 523 16.27 -35.36 -15.83
CA ASP A 523 15.72 -36.70 -16.13
C ASP A 523 16.32 -37.29 -17.40
N ALA A 524 16.58 -36.48 -18.41
CA ALA A 524 17.22 -36.91 -19.65
C ALA A 524 18.68 -37.37 -19.39
N VAL A 525 19.42 -36.66 -18.53
CA VAL A 525 20.80 -37.04 -18.14
C VAL A 525 20.76 -38.34 -17.33
N LEU A 526 19.86 -38.45 -16.33
CA LEU A 526 19.72 -39.65 -15.55
C LEU A 526 19.36 -40.88 -16.41
N LYS A 527 18.49 -40.72 -17.42
CA LYS A 527 18.12 -41.81 -18.34
C LYS A 527 19.26 -42.28 -19.23
N VAL A 528 20.08 -41.33 -19.72
CA VAL A 528 21.15 -41.64 -20.69
C VAL A 528 22.44 -42.08 -20.01
N PHE A 529 22.75 -41.58 -18.83
CA PHE A 529 23.98 -41.88 -18.08
C PHE A 529 23.74 -42.85 -16.92
N LYS A 530 22.57 -43.49 -16.80
CA LYS A 530 22.37 -44.59 -15.81
C LYS A 530 23.40 -45.65 -16.09
N PRO A 531 24.17 -46.12 -15.08
CA PRO A 531 25.08 -47.25 -15.25
C PRO A 531 24.26 -48.46 -15.70
N LYS A 532 24.69 -49.18 -16.71
CA LYS A 532 24.12 -50.50 -17.03
C LYS A 532 24.23 -51.34 -15.77
N GLU A 533 23.10 -51.78 -15.24
CA GLU A 533 23.06 -52.76 -14.16
C GLU A 533 23.89 -53.98 -14.58
N GLN A 534 25.03 -54.18 -13.93
CA GLN A 534 25.77 -55.43 -14.02
C GLN A 534 24.88 -56.52 -13.41
N PRO A 535 24.81 -57.73 -14.02
CA PRO A 535 24.02 -58.81 -13.47
C PRO A 535 24.51 -59.17 -12.07
N ALA A 536 23.57 -59.34 -11.17
CA ALA A 536 23.75 -59.58 -9.76
C ALA A 536 24.70 -60.76 -9.49
N GLY A 537 25.86 -60.41 -8.98
CA GLY A 537 26.83 -61.34 -8.44
C GLY A 537 27.69 -60.64 -7.39
N ALA A 538 27.38 -60.94 -6.11
CA ALA A 538 28.02 -60.48 -4.90
C ALA A 538 27.56 -59.09 -4.39
N ALA A 539 26.61 -59.16 -3.47
CA ALA A 539 26.21 -58.08 -2.61
C ALA A 539 27.39 -57.60 -1.73
N GLN A 540 27.87 -56.41 -1.97
CA GLN A 540 28.56 -55.62 -0.95
C GLN A 540 27.76 -54.35 -0.75
N ASP A 541 27.22 -54.24 0.48
CA ASP A 541 26.39 -53.15 0.95
C ASP A 541 27.18 -51.85 0.91
N PRO A 542 26.79 -50.82 0.13
CA PRO A 542 27.53 -49.55 0.06
C PRO A 542 27.49 -48.79 1.38
N LEU A 543 26.61 -49.11 2.30
CA LEU A 543 26.49 -48.47 3.61
C LEU A 543 27.55 -48.94 4.61
N ALA A 544 28.12 -50.16 4.43
CA ALA A 544 29.19 -50.68 5.29
C ALA A 544 30.55 -50.05 5.03
N ALA A 545 30.78 -49.53 3.82
CA ALA A 545 32.01 -48.81 3.48
C ALA A 545 32.11 -47.41 4.05
N LEU A 546 30.95 -46.78 4.38
CA LEU A 546 30.94 -45.41 4.92
C LEU A 546 31.05 -45.35 6.44
N MET A 547 30.83 -46.46 7.16
CA MET A 547 30.82 -46.52 8.63
C MET A 547 32.07 -47.19 9.23
N GLY A 548 33.03 -47.66 8.40
CA GLY A 548 34.18 -48.47 8.87
C GLY A 548 35.54 -47.78 8.86
N GLY A 549 35.62 -46.50 8.90
CA GLY A 549 36.92 -45.75 8.90
C GLY A 549 37.33 -45.18 10.24
N GLY A 550 37.70 -46.07 11.19
CA GLY A 550 38.27 -45.67 12.50
C GLY A 550 39.50 -46.47 12.86
N GLY A 551 40.66 -45.87 12.75
CA GLY A 551 41.85 -46.17 13.58
C GLY A 551 42.81 -47.23 13.11
N GLN A 552 44.04 -46.86 12.73
CA GLN A 552 45.25 -47.30 13.45
C GLN A 552 46.50 -46.58 12.97
N GLN A 553 47.29 -46.22 13.96
CA GLN A 553 48.65 -45.63 13.96
C GLN A 553 49.72 -46.56 13.37
N GLY A 554 50.78 -45.92 12.85
CA GLY A 554 52.12 -46.38 13.16
C GLY A 554 53.10 -46.58 12.01
N GLY A 555 54.10 -45.69 11.92
CA GLY A 555 55.50 -46.01 11.71
C GLY A 555 56.09 -45.90 10.29
N PRO A 556 57.32 -45.39 10.18
CA PRO A 556 57.92 -44.89 8.95
C PRO A 556 58.87 -45.91 8.28
N GLY A 557 59.04 -45.82 6.95
CA GLY A 557 60.20 -46.46 6.32
C GLY A 557 60.09 -46.74 4.81
N GLY A 558 60.91 -46.04 4.01
CA GLY A 558 61.54 -46.61 2.82
C GLY A 558 60.86 -46.46 1.47
N ALA A 559 61.35 -45.55 0.64
CA ALA A 559 61.21 -45.64 -0.82
C ALA A 559 62.11 -46.74 -1.40
N PRO A 560 61.85 -47.35 -2.57
CA PRO A 560 62.13 -46.74 -3.88
C PRO A 560 61.16 -47.23 -5.03
N PRO A 561 61.50 -46.97 -6.32
CA PRO A 561 60.58 -46.32 -7.27
C PRO A 561 60.04 -47.27 -8.36
N GLY A 562 59.00 -46.83 -8.97
CA GLY A 562 58.61 -47.30 -10.32
C GLY A 562 57.44 -48.27 -10.39
N ALA A 563 56.25 -47.75 -10.65
CA ALA A 563 55.22 -48.49 -11.43
C ALA A 563 54.14 -47.53 -11.88
N SER A 564 53.96 -47.53 -13.17
CA SER A 564 52.91 -46.95 -13.98
C SER A 564 51.56 -46.71 -13.32
N GLN A 565 51.13 -45.42 -13.27
CA GLN A 565 49.76 -45.03 -12.94
C GLN A 565 48.84 -45.34 -14.11
N GLN A 566 47.89 -46.25 -13.90
CA GLN A 566 46.67 -46.35 -14.70
C GLN A 566 45.76 -45.16 -14.43
N PRO A 567 45.16 -44.52 -15.43
CA PRO A 567 44.21 -43.44 -15.22
C PRO A 567 42.90 -44.05 -14.66
N GLN A 568 42.60 -43.68 -13.41
CA GLN A 568 41.26 -43.91 -12.83
C GLN A 568 40.26 -43.06 -13.57
N GLY A 569 39.14 -43.68 -13.99
CA GLY A 569 38.02 -42.99 -14.62
C GLY A 569 37.52 -41.88 -13.69
N MET A 570 37.45 -40.65 -14.19
CA MET A 570 36.88 -39.53 -13.49
C MET A 570 35.38 -39.79 -13.26
N ASP A 571 35.03 -39.87 -12.00
CA ASP A 571 33.64 -39.96 -11.56
C ASP A 571 33.00 -38.59 -11.67
N ILE A 572 31.87 -38.49 -12.36
CA ILE A 572 31.11 -37.23 -12.59
C ILE A 572 30.77 -36.53 -11.27
N MET A 573 30.64 -37.32 -10.18
CA MET A 573 30.40 -36.80 -8.83
C MET A 573 31.59 -36.03 -8.24
N SER A 574 32.81 -36.37 -8.60
CA SER A 574 34.02 -35.65 -8.16
C SER A 574 34.20 -34.32 -8.89
N LEU A 575 33.68 -34.20 -10.13
CA LEU A 575 33.63 -32.95 -10.90
C LEU A 575 32.57 -31.96 -10.36
N LEU A 576 31.45 -32.47 -9.88
CA LEU A 576 30.40 -31.68 -9.20
C LEU A 576 30.88 -31.16 -7.83
N ALA A 577 31.67 -31.91 -7.08
CA ALA A 577 32.24 -31.47 -5.82
C ALA A 577 33.34 -30.39 -5.99
N GLY A 578 34.05 -30.39 -7.14
CA GLY A 578 35.09 -29.39 -7.46
C GLY A 578 34.50 -28.02 -7.88
N LEU A 579 33.25 -27.98 -8.37
CA LEU A 579 32.59 -26.74 -8.80
C LEU A 579 31.98 -25.94 -7.66
N SER A 580 31.73 -26.54 -6.51
CA SER A 580 31.25 -25.85 -5.31
C SER A 580 32.35 -25.10 -4.54
N GLY A 581 33.65 -25.39 -4.82
CA GLY A 581 34.79 -24.82 -4.09
C GLY A 581 35.52 -23.68 -4.81
N SER A 582 35.21 -23.37 -6.07
CA SER A 582 36.06 -22.39 -6.83
C SER A 582 35.57 -20.93 -6.78
N GLY A 583 34.48 -20.64 -6.02
CA GLY A 583 33.97 -19.26 -5.85
C GLY A 583 34.76 -18.39 -4.86
N GLU A 584 35.49 -18.99 -3.92
CA GLU A 584 36.13 -18.23 -2.84
C GLU A 584 37.61 -17.83 -3.09
N ALA A 585 38.28 -18.44 -4.04
CA ALA A 585 39.72 -18.24 -4.22
C ALA A 585 40.10 -17.05 -5.17
N GLN A 586 39.19 -16.45 -5.89
CA GLN A 586 39.53 -15.35 -6.80
C GLN A 586 39.30 -13.93 -6.26
N MET A 587 38.69 -13.77 -5.09
CA MET A 587 38.47 -12.44 -4.48
C MET A 587 39.63 -11.97 -3.57
N SER A 588 40.46 -12.85 -3.06
CA SER A 588 41.57 -12.44 -2.17
C SER A 588 42.81 -11.82 -2.87
N ALA A 589 42.91 -11.96 -4.19
CA ALA A 589 44.06 -11.46 -4.95
C ALA A 589 43.89 -10.01 -5.48
N ARG A 590 42.71 -9.40 -5.37
CA ARG A 590 42.44 -8.06 -5.92
C ARG A 590 42.51 -6.93 -4.88
N THR A 591 42.46 -7.26 -3.59
CA THR A 591 42.42 -6.27 -2.50
C THR A 591 43.84 -5.83 -2.01
N GLN A 592 44.90 -6.49 -2.45
CA GLN A 592 46.28 -6.11 -2.05
C GLN A 592 47.00 -5.15 -3.00
N ARG A 593 46.34 -4.62 -4.05
CA ARG A 593 46.97 -3.69 -5.03
C ARG A 593 46.51 -2.24 -4.96
N GLN A 594 45.68 -1.85 -3.99
CA GLN A 594 45.22 -0.47 -3.86
C GLN A 594 45.52 0.24 -2.55
N SER A 595 46.44 -0.29 -1.72
CA SER A 595 46.99 0.46 -0.57
C SER A 595 48.45 0.78 -0.79
N GLY A 596 48.71 1.65 -1.72
CA GLY A 596 50.05 2.16 -1.96
C GLY A 596 49.98 3.30 -2.96
N ILE A 597 49.51 4.44 -2.49
CA ILE A 597 49.99 5.81 -2.75
C ILE A 597 49.23 6.72 -1.78
#